data_76c3a07029b7b2276ca5e838b6759725
#
_entry.id   76c3a07029b7b2276ca5e838b6759725
#
_cell.length_a   1.000
_cell.length_b   1.000
_cell.length_c   1.000
_cell.angle_alpha   90.00
_cell.angle_beta   90.00
_cell.angle_gamma   90.00
#
_symmetry.space_group_name_H-M   'P 1'
#
loop_
_entity.id
_entity.type
_entity.pdbx_description
1 polymer ?
#
loop_
_entity_poly.entity_id
_entity_poly.type
_entity_poly.pdbx_seq_one_letter_code
_entity_poly.pdbx_strand_id
1 'polypeptide(L)'
;METNKISRLSNKVCPEGMSIEEWQIALRREQAALSSFTVEHLDDNRIWGDYIVLSGSSRYKVAFRGVCSDRNFCSCLDFRTNGLGTCKHLEAVTLHLQKDVPGYPWAGLSYTPNYTSVYVSYKGGRSIRMRIGSDKSVEFLRVYNQYFNENGVLPKENYHLLGEIQQICSEISPNFRMYDDVLDFGAEIGRLRAWQESLEEAFGDERIPLNQLGTRMNTDALEKALYQLCYASDSLVVAPKSPVAIHLVARLAEEVYEGEGRPQPGYIIVDTEAERKQWKTILSKYEYFSSLAIDVLLPNELVSIAGNSHPTVSFVWIDNARSLKDWQNPLSHALKKLSIGHLYMRLETLWGLGPIQLSSIMQHINPFVMGPLYHFVHTYRHAFPLKDDGSNLPKEIADRVCFLPEMDQYSANSNRMSSPLAAQSINLSGMNSEELVEHLLSCFIAVAQDPRAVELLKNKLSK
;
A
#
# COMPACT_ATOMS: atom_id res chain seq x y z
N MET A 1 32.64 34.09 13.54
CA MET A 1 31.68 33.04 13.84
C MET A 1 31.53 32.18 12.59
N GLU A 2 32.29 31.12 12.51
CA GLU A 2 32.16 30.12 11.44
C GLU A 2 30.84 29.39 11.64
N THR A 3 29.89 29.60 10.74
CA THR A 3 28.69 28.79 10.64
C THR A 3 29.12 27.41 10.17
N ASN A 4 29.24 26.46 11.10
CA ASN A 4 29.36 25.04 10.80
C ASN A 4 28.18 24.67 9.90
N LYS A 5 28.39 24.65 8.59
CA LYS A 5 27.46 24.07 7.61
C LYS A 5 27.45 22.57 7.92
N ILE A 6 26.45 22.13 8.67
CA ILE A 6 26.16 20.70 8.81
C ILE A 6 25.99 20.17 7.37
N SER A 7 26.94 19.34 6.94
CA SER A 7 26.86 18.66 5.64
C SER A 7 25.61 17.77 5.67
N ARG A 8 24.60 18.09 4.85
CA ARG A 8 23.37 17.29 4.78
C ARG A 8 23.66 15.93 4.19
N LEU A 9 23.12 14.91 4.81
CA LEU A 9 23.16 13.55 4.27
C LEU A 9 22.40 13.50 2.93
N SER A 10 22.96 12.76 1.96
CA SER A 10 22.25 12.49 0.72
C SER A 10 21.04 11.61 1.02
N ASN A 11 19.87 11.96 0.50
CA ASN A 11 18.69 11.11 0.53
C ASN A 11 18.60 10.14 -0.66
N LYS A 12 19.61 10.15 -1.54
CA LYS A 12 19.66 9.32 -2.76
C LYS A 12 20.76 8.26 -2.71
N VAL A 13 21.83 8.52 -1.99
CA VAL A 13 23.03 7.66 -1.97
C VAL A 13 23.42 7.41 -0.53
N CYS A 14 23.49 6.12 -0.16
CA CYS A 14 23.98 5.69 1.14
C CYS A 14 25.49 5.99 1.23
N PRO A 15 25.97 6.63 2.31
CA PRO A 15 27.39 6.86 2.50
C PRO A 15 28.18 5.54 2.59
N GLU A 16 29.42 5.57 2.12
CA GLU A 16 30.31 4.43 2.21
C GLU A 16 30.58 4.06 3.69
N GLY A 17 30.54 2.77 3.99
CA GLY A 17 30.73 2.24 5.34
C GLY A 17 29.51 2.30 6.26
N MET A 18 28.37 2.81 5.80
CA MET A 18 27.12 2.85 6.53
C MET A 18 26.13 1.82 5.97
N SER A 19 25.47 1.07 6.84
CA SER A 19 24.35 0.23 6.40
C SER A 19 23.16 1.09 5.97
N ILE A 20 22.28 0.51 5.14
CA ILE A 20 21.07 1.22 4.70
C ILE A 20 20.17 1.59 5.90
N GLU A 21 20.06 0.70 6.88
CA GLU A 21 19.27 0.96 8.07
C GLU A 21 19.85 2.13 8.89
N GLU A 22 21.16 2.13 9.15
CA GLU A 22 21.84 3.22 9.84
C GLU A 22 21.70 4.56 9.10
N TRP A 23 21.87 4.55 7.79
CA TRP A 23 21.67 5.72 6.95
C TRP A 23 20.23 6.27 7.06
N GLN A 24 19.24 5.40 7.00
CA GLN A 24 17.83 5.80 7.09
C GLN A 24 17.45 6.32 8.49
N ILE A 25 18.04 5.77 9.54
CA ILE A 25 17.91 6.31 10.91
C ILE A 25 18.58 7.69 10.99
N ALA A 26 19.79 7.83 10.44
CA ALA A 26 20.52 9.09 10.41
C ALA A 26 19.77 10.20 9.67
N LEU A 27 19.13 9.89 8.54
CA LEU A 27 18.28 10.84 7.79
C LEU A 27 17.08 11.33 8.64
N ARG A 28 16.45 10.45 9.42
CA ARG A 28 15.33 10.83 10.29
C ARG A 28 15.79 11.70 11.44
N ARG A 29 16.97 11.41 12.00
CA ARG A 29 17.60 12.22 13.03
C ARG A 29 18.00 13.61 12.50
N GLU A 30 18.59 13.68 11.32
CA GLU A 30 18.87 14.95 10.64
C GLU A 30 17.58 15.74 10.41
N GLN A 31 16.53 15.10 9.89
CA GLN A 31 15.23 15.74 9.69
C GLN A 31 14.62 16.25 11.00
N ALA A 32 14.76 15.48 12.09
CA ALA A 32 14.30 15.90 13.41
C ALA A 32 15.05 17.14 13.90
N ALA A 33 16.37 17.18 13.68
CA ALA A 33 17.21 18.32 14.08
C ALA A 33 16.94 19.59 13.24
N LEU A 34 16.53 19.45 11.97
CA LEU A 34 16.27 20.56 11.07
C LEU A 34 14.83 21.07 11.13
N SER A 35 13.92 20.30 11.69
CA SER A 35 12.49 20.65 11.77
C SER A 35 12.15 21.29 13.12
N SER A 36 11.18 22.22 13.10
CA SER A 36 10.66 22.83 14.32
C SER A 36 9.56 21.94 14.87
N PHE A 37 9.90 21.05 15.79
CA PHE A 37 8.95 20.23 16.56
C PHE A 37 8.75 20.83 17.96
N THR A 38 7.49 20.82 18.43
CA THR A 38 7.18 21.02 19.85
C THR A 38 6.96 19.66 20.47
N VAL A 39 7.65 19.36 21.56
CA VAL A 39 7.56 18.09 22.29
C VAL A 39 6.96 18.35 23.67
N GLU A 40 5.85 17.69 23.95
CA GLU A 40 5.12 17.76 25.23
C GLU A 40 5.19 16.39 25.89
N HIS A 41 5.68 16.33 27.14
CA HIS A 41 5.68 15.09 27.92
C HIS A 41 4.36 14.96 28.69
N LEU A 42 3.75 13.79 28.66
CA LEU A 42 2.44 13.54 29.27
C LEU A 42 2.53 12.85 30.64
N ASP A 43 3.67 12.27 30.97
CA ASP A 43 3.88 11.50 32.20
C ASP A 43 4.78 12.25 33.20
N ASP A 44 4.68 11.89 34.47
CA ASP A 44 5.55 12.44 35.55
C ASP A 44 7.00 11.95 35.48
N ASN A 45 7.27 10.91 34.71
CA ASN A 45 8.64 10.42 34.51
C ASN A 45 9.41 11.38 33.59
N ARG A 46 10.65 11.67 33.92
CA ARG A 46 11.45 12.66 33.19
C ARG A 46 11.93 12.21 31.82
N ILE A 47 11.95 10.91 31.55
CA ILE A 47 12.59 10.34 30.36
C ILE A 47 11.60 9.45 29.60
N TRP A 48 11.13 8.39 30.26
CA TRP A 48 10.26 7.41 29.61
C TRP A 48 8.80 7.77 29.79
N GLY A 49 8.01 7.51 28.80
CA GLY A 49 6.59 7.79 28.87
C GLY A 49 5.99 8.11 27.52
N ASP A 50 4.85 8.73 27.59
CA ASP A 50 4.08 9.13 26.42
C ASP A 50 4.29 10.63 26.17
N TYR A 51 4.46 10.96 24.92
CA TYR A 51 4.72 12.31 24.43
C TYR A 51 3.72 12.69 23.34
N ILE A 52 3.50 13.98 23.19
CA ILE A 52 2.90 14.57 21.99
C ILE A 52 3.97 15.33 21.24
N VAL A 53 4.11 15.05 19.96
CA VAL A 53 4.98 15.80 19.05
C VAL A 53 4.11 16.58 18.07
N LEU A 54 4.23 17.90 18.09
CA LEU A 54 3.53 18.79 17.18
C LEU A 54 4.44 19.13 15.99
N SER A 55 3.90 19.04 14.79
CA SER A 55 4.55 19.38 13.53
C SER A 55 3.61 20.24 12.69
N GLY A 56 3.75 21.55 12.74
CA GLY A 56 2.76 22.46 12.20
C GLY A 56 1.37 22.22 12.83
N SER A 57 0.37 21.94 12.01
CA SER A 57 -1.01 21.61 12.49
C SER A 57 -1.18 20.14 12.87
N SER A 58 -0.20 19.29 12.63
CA SER A 58 -0.30 17.85 12.90
C SER A 58 0.17 17.49 14.29
N ARG A 59 -0.55 16.55 14.92
CA ARG A 59 -0.28 16.07 16.28
C ARG A 59 -0.01 14.56 16.24
N TYR A 60 1.12 14.14 16.82
CA TYR A 60 1.54 12.74 16.84
C TYR A 60 1.70 12.24 18.28
N LYS A 61 1.08 11.09 18.58
CA LYS A 61 1.32 10.36 19.83
C LYS A 61 2.63 9.58 19.71
N VAL A 62 3.51 9.71 20.68
CA VAL A 62 4.80 9.02 20.73
C VAL A 62 4.94 8.33 22.08
N ALA A 63 5.18 7.03 22.08
CA ALA A 63 5.57 6.29 23.27
C ALA A 63 7.09 6.05 23.23
N PHE A 64 7.82 6.68 24.13
CA PHE A 64 9.27 6.55 24.23
C PHE A 64 9.66 5.57 25.35
N ARG A 65 10.30 4.47 25.00
CA ARG A 65 10.72 3.39 25.91
C ARG A 65 12.23 3.15 25.88
N GLY A 66 12.97 4.01 25.20
CA GLY A 66 14.41 3.97 25.07
C GLY A 66 14.88 4.22 23.64
N VAL A 67 16.16 4.53 23.50
CA VAL A 67 16.78 4.71 22.18
C VAL A 67 16.78 3.38 21.45
N CYS A 68 16.24 3.34 20.22
CA CYS A 68 16.13 2.13 19.39
C CYS A 68 15.36 0.96 20.03
N SER A 69 14.55 1.22 21.06
CA SER A 69 13.70 0.19 21.66
C SER A 69 12.63 -0.29 20.66
N ASP A 70 12.48 -1.61 20.55
CA ASP A 70 11.41 -2.25 19.78
C ASP A 70 9.99 -2.01 20.35
N ARG A 71 9.92 -1.42 21.54
CA ARG A 71 8.72 -1.04 22.28
C ARG A 71 8.36 0.44 22.11
N ASN A 72 9.12 1.18 21.33
CA ASN A 72 8.77 2.53 20.94
C ASN A 72 7.56 2.51 20.00
N PHE A 73 6.78 3.59 20.04
CA PHE A 73 5.65 3.79 19.14
C PHE A 73 5.57 5.24 18.68
N CYS A 74 5.13 5.45 17.46
CA CYS A 74 4.67 6.73 16.96
C CYS A 74 3.46 6.54 16.04
N SER A 75 2.44 7.37 16.21
CA SER A 75 1.22 7.30 15.40
C SER A 75 1.41 7.71 13.93
N CYS A 76 2.60 8.20 13.53
CA CYS A 76 2.85 8.59 12.15
C CYS A 76 3.00 7.39 11.21
N LEU A 77 2.61 7.57 9.96
CA LEU A 77 2.69 6.53 8.95
C LEU A 77 4.14 6.06 8.71
N ASP A 78 5.12 6.99 8.71
CA ASP A 78 6.54 6.63 8.55
C ASP A 78 6.98 5.59 9.60
N PHE A 79 6.69 5.80 10.88
CA PHE A 79 7.02 4.83 11.94
C PHE A 79 6.34 3.48 11.70
N ARG A 80 5.07 3.50 11.37
CA ARG A 80 4.25 2.30 11.23
C ARG A 80 4.64 1.43 10.02
N THR A 81 5.31 2.01 9.03
CA THR A 81 5.60 1.34 7.75
C THR A 81 7.08 1.14 7.48
N ASN A 82 7.98 1.83 8.18
CA ASN A 82 9.40 1.81 7.82
C ASN A 82 10.19 0.62 8.39
N GLY A 83 9.66 -0.10 9.38
CA GLY A 83 10.32 -1.25 10.00
C GLY A 83 11.58 -0.93 10.83
N LEU A 84 11.96 0.36 10.96
CA LEU A 84 13.19 0.79 11.65
C LEU A 84 13.05 0.86 13.17
N GLY A 85 11.82 0.90 13.69
CA GLY A 85 11.56 1.16 15.12
C GLY A 85 11.80 2.61 15.53
N THR A 86 12.03 3.52 14.58
CA THR A 86 12.15 4.98 14.81
C THR A 86 11.58 5.78 13.64
N CYS A 87 11.37 7.08 13.87
CA CYS A 87 10.97 8.08 12.88
C CYS A 87 11.41 9.47 13.33
N LYS A 88 11.27 10.48 12.49
CA LYS A 88 11.64 11.86 12.84
C LYS A 88 11.01 12.37 14.14
N HIS A 89 9.81 11.92 14.51
CA HIS A 89 9.12 12.34 15.73
C HIS A 89 9.72 11.67 16.98
N LEU A 90 10.09 10.39 16.92
CA LEU A 90 10.85 9.72 17.98
C LEU A 90 12.25 10.31 18.12
N GLU A 91 12.92 10.59 17.03
CA GLU A 91 14.21 11.29 17.05
C GLU A 91 14.10 12.71 17.63
N ALA A 92 12.98 13.41 17.38
CA ALA A 92 12.72 14.72 17.99
C ALA A 92 12.56 14.61 19.53
N VAL A 93 11.86 13.58 20.03
CA VAL A 93 11.82 13.31 21.49
C VAL A 93 13.21 13.03 22.03
N THR A 94 14.02 12.22 21.34
CA THR A 94 15.40 11.94 21.75
C THR A 94 16.24 13.22 21.82
N LEU A 95 16.15 14.08 20.82
CA LEU A 95 16.86 15.37 20.79
C LEU A 95 16.38 16.34 21.89
N HIS A 96 15.06 16.37 22.16
CA HIS A 96 14.49 17.12 23.26
C HIS A 96 15.04 16.65 24.62
N LEU A 97 15.04 15.34 24.86
CA LEU A 97 15.57 14.77 26.09
C LEU A 97 17.06 15.10 26.29
N GLN A 98 17.85 15.05 25.21
CA GLN A 98 19.27 15.41 25.28
C GLN A 98 19.51 16.85 25.70
N LYS A 99 18.67 17.75 25.19
CA LYS A 99 18.80 19.18 25.45
C LYS A 99 18.31 19.56 26.84
N ASP A 100 17.17 18.98 27.25
CA ASP A 100 16.38 19.47 28.39
C ASP A 100 16.54 18.60 29.66
N VAL A 101 17.13 17.39 29.53
CA VAL A 101 17.40 16.50 30.65
C VAL A 101 18.91 16.36 30.87
N PRO A 102 19.49 17.08 31.85
CA PRO A 102 20.93 16.99 32.16
C PRO A 102 21.32 15.54 32.49
N GLY A 103 22.40 15.05 31.86
CA GLY A 103 22.90 13.69 32.08
C GLY A 103 22.05 12.60 31.45
N TYR A 104 21.20 12.95 30.49
CA TYR A 104 20.41 11.96 29.71
C TYR A 104 21.33 10.86 29.16
N PRO A 105 21.13 9.60 29.57
CA PRO A 105 22.01 8.52 29.17
C PRO A 105 21.66 8.08 27.73
N TRP A 106 22.54 8.38 26.79
CA TRP A 106 22.39 7.95 25.39
C TRP A 106 22.44 6.46 25.20
N ALA A 107 23.22 5.78 25.99
CA ALA A 107 23.53 4.38 25.80
C ALA A 107 22.75 3.49 26.78
N GLY A 108 21.83 2.73 26.24
CA GLY A 108 21.54 1.41 26.79
C GLY A 108 20.56 1.29 27.96
N LEU A 109 19.96 2.35 28.47
CA LEU A 109 18.90 2.20 29.44
C LEU A 109 17.57 1.91 28.79
N SER A 110 17.20 0.64 28.73
CA SER A 110 15.83 0.25 28.37
C SER A 110 14.92 0.44 29.58
N TYR A 111 13.82 1.14 29.38
CA TYR A 111 12.75 1.22 30.38
C TYR A 111 11.93 -0.05 30.37
N THR A 112 11.78 -0.66 31.53
CA THR A 112 10.84 -1.77 31.72
C THR A 112 9.73 -1.28 32.65
N PRO A 113 8.55 -0.94 32.14
CA PRO A 113 7.41 -0.57 32.95
C PRO A 113 7.04 -1.71 33.92
N ASN A 114 6.50 -1.36 35.09
CA ASN A 114 6.00 -2.35 36.04
C ASN A 114 4.70 -3.03 35.54
N TYR A 115 3.93 -2.37 34.69
CA TYR A 115 2.69 -2.94 34.13
C TYR A 115 2.97 -3.89 32.95
N THR A 116 2.10 -4.86 32.81
CA THR A 116 2.06 -5.74 31.62
C THR A 116 1.30 -5.07 30.48
N SER A 117 1.74 -5.29 29.24
CA SER A 117 1.07 -4.70 28.07
C SER A 117 1.07 -5.61 26.86
N VAL A 118 0.00 -5.50 26.07
CA VAL A 118 -0.10 -6.02 24.69
C VAL A 118 0.01 -4.85 23.74
N TYR A 119 0.87 -4.97 22.72
CA TYR A 119 1.22 -3.89 21.80
C TYR A 119 1.51 -4.43 20.40
N VAL A 120 1.41 -3.56 19.39
CA VAL A 120 1.87 -3.88 18.03
C VAL A 120 3.34 -3.53 17.90
N SER A 121 4.16 -4.50 17.57
CA SER A 121 5.55 -4.26 17.14
C SER A 121 5.54 -3.97 15.64
N TYR A 122 6.19 -2.86 15.24
CA TYR A 122 6.32 -2.45 13.84
C TYR A 122 7.72 -2.72 13.27
N LYS A 123 8.63 -3.22 14.08
CA LYS A 123 9.98 -3.56 13.64
C LYS A 123 10.00 -4.92 12.92
N GLY A 124 10.41 -4.90 11.65
CA GLY A 124 10.43 -6.12 10.82
C GLY A 124 9.05 -6.63 10.41
N GLY A 125 8.03 -5.75 10.44
CA GLY A 125 6.65 -6.07 10.12
C GLY A 125 5.71 -6.01 11.33
N ARG A 126 4.40 -5.92 11.08
CA ARG A 126 3.41 -5.85 12.16
C ARG A 126 3.22 -7.21 12.84
N SER A 127 3.34 -7.23 14.16
CA SER A 127 3.01 -8.38 15.00
C SER A 127 2.47 -7.94 16.36
N ILE A 128 1.46 -8.63 16.87
CA ILE A 128 0.93 -8.39 18.22
C ILE A 128 1.81 -9.14 19.21
N ARG A 129 2.29 -8.41 20.21
CA ARG A 129 3.20 -8.95 21.22
C ARG A 129 2.75 -8.63 22.64
N MET A 130 3.07 -9.51 23.57
CA MET A 130 2.90 -9.28 24.99
C MET A 130 4.25 -9.07 25.67
N ARG A 131 4.31 -8.06 26.54
CA ARG A 131 5.43 -7.83 27.42
C ARG A 131 4.93 -7.89 28.87
N ILE A 132 5.52 -8.78 29.64
CA ILE A 132 5.21 -8.94 31.06
C ILE A 132 5.96 -7.89 31.86
N GLY A 133 5.24 -7.17 32.73
CA GLY A 133 5.79 -6.26 33.72
C GLY A 133 6.16 -7.00 35.02
N SER A 134 6.67 -6.23 36.02
CA SER A 134 6.97 -6.80 37.33
C SER A 134 5.71 -6.99 38.19
N ASP A 135 4.64 -6.22 37.96
CA ASP A 135 3.36 -6.35 38.64
C ASP A 135 2.64 -7.61 38.18
N LYS A 136 2.29 -8.48 39.14
CA LYS A 136 1.55 -9.74 38.85
C LYS A 136 2.18 -10.62 37.78
N SER A 137 3.50 -10.63 37.72
CA SER A 137 4.26 -11.32 36.67
C SER A 137 3.94 -12.80 36.53
N VAL A 138 3.68 -13.50 37.64
CA VAL A 138 3.37 -14.95 37.64
C VAL A 138 2.02 -15.23 37.03
N GLU A 139 1.02 -14.39 37.33
CA GLU A 139 -0.34 -14.52 36.78
C GLU A 139 -0.33 -14.21 35.28
N PHE A 140 0.36 -13.17 34.87
CA PHE A 140 0.50 -12.81 33.46
C PHE A 140 1.33 -13.82 32.66
N LEU A 141 2.30 -14.50 33.29
CA LEU A 141 3.06 -15.57 32.63
C LEU A 141 2.16 -16.74 32.21
N ARG A 142 1.08 -17.02 32.95
CA ARG A 142 0.10 -18.03 32.55
C ARG A 142 -0.63 -17.64 31.26
N VAL A 143 -1.08 -16.39 31.16
CA VAL A 143 -1.72 -15.86 29.95
C VAL A 143 -0.75 -15.86 28.77
N TYR A 144 0.49 -15.44 29.02
CA TYR A 144 1.56 -15.46 28.03
C TYR A 144 1.76 -16.87 27.45
N ASN A 145 1.93 -17.88 28.30
CA ASN A 145 2.17 -19.25 27.87
C ASN A 145 0.95 -19.90 27.17
N GLN A 146 -0.26 -19.41 27.44
CA GLN A 146 -1.48 -19.91 26.85
C GLN A 146 -1.73 -19.36 25.43
N TYR A 147 -1.45 -18.07 25.20
CA TYR A 147 -1.88 -17.39 23.97
C TYR A 147 -0.72 -16.98 23.08
N PHE A 148 0.49 -16.74 23.62
CA PHE A 148 1.63 -16.20 22.90
C PHE A 148 2.73 -17.27 22.73
N ASN A 149 3.50 -17.15 21.66
CA ASN A 149 4.65 -18.04 21.44
C ASN A 149 5.86 -17.61 22.30
N GLU A 150 6.93 -18.40 22.22
CA GLU A 150 8.18 -18.19 22.99
C GLU A 150 8.79 -16.78 22.80
N ASN A 151 8.54 -16.14 21.66
CA ASN A 151 9.01 -14.77 21.35
C ASN A 151 8.00 -13.69 21.77
N GLY A 152 6.95 -14.06 22.49
CA GLY A 152 5.90 -13.15 22.93
C GLY A 152 4.98 -12.65 21.81
N VAL A 153 4.96 -13.34 20.67
CA VAL A 153 4.10 -13.00 19.54
C VAL A 153 2.80 -13.76 19.66
N LEU A 154 1.66 -13.06 19.54
CA LEU A 154 0.36 -13.68 19.36
C LEU A 154 0.29 -14.27 17.94
N PRO A 155 0.03 -15.57 17.77
CA PRO A 155 -0.21 -16.16 16.46
C PRO A 155 -1.41 -15.51 15.77
N LYS A 156 -1.34 -15.31 14.45
CA LYS A 156 -2.40 -14.61 13.70
C LYS A 156 -3.77 -15.31 13.80
N GLU A 157 -3.77 -16.63 13.88
CA GLU A 157 -4.95 -17.46 14.11
C GLU A 157 -5.67 -17.15 15.42
N ASN A 158 -4.95 -16.60 16.41
CA ASN A 158 -5.48 -16.24 17.72
C ASN A 158 -5.92 -14.78 17.83
N TYR A 159 -5.87 -13.98 16.76
CA TYR A 159 -6.26 -12.56 16.82
C TYR A 159 -7.74 -12.37 17.19
N HIS A 160 -8.59 -13.34 16.92
CA HIS A 160 -9.99 -13.33 17.35
C HIS A 160 -10.16 -13.41 18.88
N LEU A 161 -9.13 -13.86 19.62
CA LEU A 161 -9.13 -13.97 21.09
C LEU A 161 -8.69 -12.68 21.81
N LEU A 162 -8.38 -11.60 21.08
CA LEU A 162 -7.89 -10.35 21.69
C LEU A 162 -8.84 -9.76 22.73
N GLY A 163 -10.15 -9.87 22.52
CA GLY A 163 -11.16 -9.43 23.50
C GLY A 163 -11.11 -10.25 24.79
N GLU A 164 -10.98 -11.56 24.68
CA GLU A 164 -10.83 -12.48 25.82
C GLU A 164 -9.53 -12.21 26.58
N ILE A 165 -8.39 -12.07 25.84
CA ILE A 165 -7.10 -11.74 26.43
C ILE A 165 -7.16 -10.41 27.18
N GLN A 166 -7.82 -9.39 26.61
CA GLN A 166 -8.01 -8.09 27.25
C GLN A 166 -8.79 -8.21 28.56
N GLN A 167 -9.89 -8.97 28.56
CA GLN A 167 -10.70 -9.18 29.75
C GLN A 167 -9.91 -9.88 30.85
N ILE A 168 -9.31 -11.03 30.57
CA ILE A 168 -8.52 -11.82 31.53
C ILE A 168 -7.39 -10.96 32.12
N CYS A 169 -6.64 -10.25 31.28
CA CYS A 169 -5.53 -9.42 31.73
C CYS A 169 -6.00 -8.24 32.59
N SER A 170 -7.14 -7.64 32.30
CA SER A 170 -7.72 -6.54 33.07
C SER A 170 -8.20 -7.00 34.46
N GLU A 171 -8.67 -8.24 34.58
CA GLU A 171 -9.03 -8.86 35.85
C GLU A 171 -7.79 -9.17 36.73
N ILE A 172 -6.65 -9.51 36.11
CA ILE A 172 -5.39 -9.74 36.82
C ILE A 172 -4.85 -8.46 37.46
N SER A 173 -4.81 -7.37 36.71
CA SER A 173 -4.31 -6.08 37.19
C SER A 173 -4.97 -4.87 36.50
N PRO A 174 -5.45 -3.87 37.26
CA PRO A 174 -5.96 -2.64 36.67
C PRO A 174 -4.89 -1.81 35.97
N ASN A 175 -3.60 -2.15 36.16
CA ASN A 175 -2.48 -1.50 35.49
C ASN A 175 -2.17 -2.11 34.12
N PHE A 176 -2.85 -3.18 33.72
CA PHE A 176 -2.68 -3.78 32.40
C PHE A 176 -3.03 -2.78 31.30
N ARG A 177 -2.27 -2.82 30.20
CA ARG A 177 -2.52 -1.96 29.03
C ARG A 177 -2.60 -2.77 27.74
N MET A 178 -3.70 -2.61 27.03
CA MET A 178 -3.82 -2.99 25.64
C MET A 178 -3.99 -1.71 24.82
N TYR A 179 -3.11 -1.48 23.85
CA TYR A 179 -3.14 -0.25 23.06
C TYR A 179 -4.18 -0.33 21.95
N ASP A 180 -4.76 0.81 21.59
CA ASP A 180 -5.85 0.90 20.60
C ASP A 180 -5.48 0.27 19.25
N ASP A 181 -4.23 0.47 18.81
CA ASP A 181 -3.72 -0.08 17.55
C ASP A 181 -3.64 -1.62 17.53
N VAL A 182 -3.63 -2.28 18.68
CA VAL A 182 -3.74 -3.74 18.79
C VAL A 182 -5.13 -4.22 18.36
N LEU A 183 -6.16 -3.57 18.89
CA LEU A 183 -7.55 -3.90 18.57
C LEU A 183 -7.87 -3.58 17.12
N ASP A 184 -7.39 -2.43 16.63
CA ASP A 184 -7.55 -2.02 15.23
C ASP A 184 -6.91 -3.02 14.28
N PHE A 185 -5.68 -3.46 14.57
CA PHE A 185 -4.97 -4.44 13.75
C PHE A 185 -5.61 -5.83 13.82
N GLY A 186 -6.04 -6.26 15.01
CA GLY A 186 -6.78 -7.51 15.18
C GLY A 186 -8.10 -7.51 14.40
N ALA A 187 -8.84 -6.40 14.47
CA ALA A 187 -10.08 -6.23 13.72
C ALA A 187 -9.85 -6.18 12.19
N GLU A 188 -8.76 -5.54 11.73
CA GLU A 188 -8.36 -5.54 10.32
C GLU A 188 -8.16 -6.97 9.80
N ILE A 189 -7.38 -7.77 10.51
CA ILE A 189 -7.11 -9.16 10.13
C ILE A 189 -8.36 -10.04 10.25
N GLY A 190 -9.17 -9.82 11.29
CA GLY A 190 -10.44 -10.55 11.48
C GLY A 190 -11.44 -10.30 10.34
N ARG A 191 -11.59 -9.03 9.91
CA ARG A 191 -12.44 -8.69 8.75
C ARG A 191 -11.95 -9.32 7.46
N LEU A 192 -10.64 -9.25 7.21
CA LEU A 192 -10.05 -9.86 6.02
C LEU A 192 -10.28 -11.37 5.99
N ARG A 193 -10.10 -12.04 7.12
CA ARG A 193 -10.33 -13.48 7.23
C ARG A 193 -11.79 -13.86 7.03
N ALA A 194 -12.71 -13.19 7.71
CA ALA A 194 -14.14 -13.42 7.54
C ALA A 194 -14.59 -13.19 6.09
N TRP A 195 -14.03 -12.16 5.44
CA TRP A 195 -14.25 -11.89 4.02
C TRP A 195 -13.75 -13.04 3.15
N GLN A 196 -12.53 -13.54 3.39
CA GLN A 196 -11.96 -14.66 2.64
C GLN A 196 -12.77 -15.95 2.82
N GLU A 197 -13.19 -16.25 4.04
CA GLU A 197 -14.07 -17.41 4.34
C GLU A 197 -15.42 -17.28 3.61
N SER A 198 -16.05 -16.10 3.59
CA SER A 198 -17.29 -15.87 2.86
C SER A 198 -17.14 -16.00 1.35
N LEU A 199 -15.97 -15.64 0.80
CA LEU A 199 -15.67 -15.80 -0.62
C LEU A 199 -15.50 -17.28 -0.99
N GLU A 200 -14.82 -18.07 -0.16
CA GLU A 200 -14.65 -19.50 -0.38
C GLU A 200 -16.01 -20.21 -0.43
N GLU A 201 -16.92 -19.88 0.49
CA GLU A 201 -18.30 -20.38 0.47
C GLU A 201 -19.03 -19.92 -0.80
N ALA A 202 -18.92 -18.65 -1.14
CA ALA A 202 -19.66 -18.04 -2.24
C ALA A 202 -19.19 -18.49 -3.63
N PHE A 203 -17.87 -18.69 -3.83
CA PHE A 203 -17.32 -19.20 -5.09
C PHE A 203 -17.35 -20.73 -5.18
N GLY A 204 -17.63 -21.43 -4.08
CA GLY A 204 -17.89 -22.86 -4.07
C GLY A 204 -19.27 -23.25 -4.60
N ASP A 205 -20.26 -22.34 -4.59
CA ASP A 205 -21.59 -22.53 -5.15
C ASP A 205 -21.64 -22.08 -6.61
N GLU A 206 -22.49 -22.73 -7.45
CA GLU A 206 -22.72 -22.36 -8.85
C GLU A 206 -23.31 -20.94 -8.95
N ARG A 207 -22.44 -19.94 -9.05
CA ARG A 207 -22.86 -18.55 -9.28
C ARG A 207 -23.17 -18.30 -10.74
N ILE A 208 -24.01 -17.29 -10.98
CA ILE A 208 -24.38 -16.84 -12.33
C ILE A 208 -23.13 -16.47 -13.10
N PRO A 209 -22.76 -17.19 -14.16
CA PRO A 209 -21.53 -16.92 -14.89
C PRO A 209 -21.55 -15.52 -15.53
N LEU A 210 -20.41 -14.84 -15.59
CA LEU A 210 -20.24 -13.55 -16.26
C LEU A 210 -20.71 -13.55 -17.73
N ASN A 211 -20.82 -14.72 -18.38
CA ASN A 211 -21.34 -14.89 -19.75
C ASN A 211 -22.82 -14.53 -19.92
N GLN A 212 -23.60 -14.53 -18.85
CA GLN A 212 -25.02 -14.10 -18.92
C GLN A 212 -25.15 -12.58 -19.05
N LEU A 213 -24.07 -11.83 -18.86
CA LEU A 213 -24.04 -10.38 -19.05
C LEU A 213 -23.97 -9.95 -20.52
N GLY A 214 -24.14 -10.87 -21.45
CA GLY A 214 -24.27 -10.55 -22.89
C GLY A 214 -22.98 -10.25 -23.63
N THR A 215 -21.85 -10.52 -23.02
CA THR A 215 -20.51 -10.32 -23.60
C THR A 215 -19.87 -11.68 -23.89
N ARG A 216 -19.33 -11.88 -25.09
CA ARG A 216 -18.55 -13.07 -25.46
C ARG A 216 -17.14 -12.95 -24.86
N MET A 217 -17.02 -13.17 -23.58
CA MET A 217 -15.74 -13.11 -22.85
C MET A 217 -15.28 -14.52 -22.48
N ASN A 218 -13.96 -14.69 -22.29
CA ASN A 218 -13.45 -15.90 -21.64
C ASN A 218 -13.84 -15.82 -20.15
N THR A 219 -14.96 -16.41 -19.81
CA THR A 219 -15.60 -16.34 -18.49
C THR A 219 -14.73 -16.91 -17.41
N ASP A 220 -14.04 -18.04 -17.66
CA ASP A 220 -13.20 -18.69 -16.64
C ASP A 220 -12.02 -17.79 -16.21
N ALA A 221 -11.42 -17.05 -17.16
CA ALA A 221 -10.32 -16.14 -16.83
C ALA A 221 -10.80 -14.92 -16.05
N LEU A 222 -12.00 -14.41 -16.34
CA LEU A 222 -12.59 -13.29 -15.62
C LEU A 222 -13.06 -13.69 -14.23
N GLU A 223 -13.65 -14.86 -14.07
CA GLU A 223 -14.05 -15.38 -12.76
C GLU A 223 -12.84 -15.61 -11.86
N LYS A 224 -11.75 -16.18 -12.40
CA LYS A 224 -10.49 -16.31 -11.68
C LYS A 224 -9.91 -14.96 -11.27
N ALA A 225 -9.95 -13.97 -12.18
CA ALA A 225 -9.50 -12.62 -11.87
C ALA A 225 -10.39 -11.96 -10.81
N LEU A 226 -11.69 -12.10 -10.90
CA LEU A 226 -12.66 -11.60 -9.92
C LEU A 226 -12.38 -12.20 -8.54
N TYR A 227 -12.24 -13.53 -8.46
CA TYR A 227 -11.91 -14.21 -7.21
C TYR A 227 -10.60 -13.70 -6.62
N GLN A 228 -9.53 -13.60 -7.44
CA GLN A 228 -8.24 -13.09 -6.99
C GLN A 228 -8.33 -11.66 -6.45
N LEU A 229 -9.08 -10.78 -7.13
CA LEU A 229 -9.26 -9.39 -6.71
C LEU A 229 -10.04 -9.29 -5.40
N CYS A 230 -11.13 -10.05 -5.27
CA CYS A 230 -11.89 -10.13 -4.04
C CYS A 230 -11.04 -10.66 -2.89
N TYR A 231 -10.35 -11.77 -3.09
CA TYR A 231 -9.52 -12.42 -2.07
C TYR A 231 -8.39 -11.54 -1.57
N ALA A 232 -7.74 -10.78 -2.46
CA ALA A 232 -6.65 -9.87 -2.09
C ALA A 232 -7.13 -8.59 -1.40
N SER A 233 -8.40 -8.20 -1.56
CA SER A 233 -9.03 -6.95 -1.08
C SER A 233 -8.44 -5.65 -1.62
N ASP A 234 -7.15 -5.62 -1.93
CA ASP A 234 -6.42 -4.49 -2.53
C ASP A 234 -5.47 -5.01 -3.59
N SER A 235 -5.54 -4.47 -4.82
CA SER A 235 -4.75 -5.00 -5.92
C SER A 235 -4.41 -3.97 -6.99
N LEU A 236 -3.25 -4.18 -7.61
CA LEU A 236 -2.89 -3.57 -8.87
C LEU A 236 -3.37 -4.49 -10.01
N VAL A 237 -4.17 -3.97 -10.91
CA VAL A 237 -4.70 -4.69 -12.07
C VAL A 237 -3.92 -4.25 -13.30
N VAL A 238 -3.25 -5.18 -13.95
CA VAL A 238 -2.58 -4.92 -15.23
C VAL A 238 -3.50 -5.39 -16.35
N ALA A 239 -4.08 -4.43 -17.05
CA ALA A 239 -5.06 -4.68 -18.09
C ALA A 239 -5.06 -3.56 -19.12
N PRO A 240 -5.24 -3.88 -20.42
CA PRO A 240 -5.45 -2.87 -21.44
C PRO A 240 -6.72 -2.07 -21.14
N LYS A 241 -6.79 -0.86 -21.69
CA LYS A 241 -7.99 -0.02 -21.59
C LYS A 241 -9.09 -0.62 -22.47
N SER A 242 -10.06 -1.24 -21.81
CA SER A 242 -11.13 -1.96 -22.50
C SER A 242 -12.46 -1.77 -21.78
N PRO A 243 -13.60 -1.73 -22.49
CA PRO A 243 -14.94 -1.79 -21.88
C PRO A 243 -15.13 -3.00 -20.96
N VAL A 244 -14.38 -4.07 -21.19
CA VAL A 244 -14.43 -5.27 -20.35
C VAL A 244 -13.99 -5.00 -18.92
N ALA A 245 -13.02 -4.11 -18.72
CA ALA A 245 -12.61 -3.69 -17.38
C ALA A 245 -13.79 -3.07 -16.61
N ILE A 246 -14.69 -2.34 -17.29
CA ILE A 246 -15.87 -1.74 -16.66
C ILE A 246 -16.85 -2.83 -16.18
N HIS A 247 -17.04 -3.89 -16.97
CA HIS A 247 -17.87 -5.02 -16.56
C HIS A 247 -17.30 -5.77 -15.36
N LEU A 248 -15.98 -5.99 -15.35
CA LEU A 248 -15.31 -6.58 -14.20
C LEU A 248 -15.47 -5.72 -12.95
N VAL A 249 -15.30 -4.40 -13.07
CA VAL A 249 -15.44 -3.47 -11.94
C VAL A 249 -16.87 -3.43 -11.42
N ALA A 250 -17.88 -3.47 -12.29
CA ALA A 250 -19.27 -3.56 -11.87
C ALA A 250 -19.50 -4.80 -11.00
N ARG A 251 -19.03 -5.95 -11.46
CA ARG A 251 -19.17 -7.21 -10.71
C ARG A 251 -18.36 -7.21 -9.42
N LEU A 252 -17.13 -6.71 -9.45
CA LEU A 252 -16.28 -6.59 -8.28
C LEU A 252 -16.90 -5.70 -7.19
N ALA A 253 -17.51 -4.60 -7.60
CA ALA A 253 -18.21 -3.71 -6.68
C ALA A 253 -19.45 -4.39 -6.04
N GLU A 254 -20.21 -5.15 -6.83
CA GLU A 254 -21.34 -5.93 -6.31
C GLU A 254 -20.87 -6.91 -5.23
N GLU A 255 -19.82 -7.69 -5.48
CA GLU A 255 -19.27 -8.66 -4.50
C GLU A 255 -18.79 -7.97 -3.22
N VAL A 256 -18.08 -6.83 -3.35
CA VAL A 256 -17.60 -6.07 -2.19
C VAL A 256 -18.77 -5.56 -1.34
N TYR A 257 -19.81 -5.01 -1.98
CA TYR A 257 -20.95 -4.44 -1.26
C TYR A 257 -21.87 -5.52 -0.65
N GLU A 258 -21.97 -6.69 -1.26
CA GLU A 258 -22.68 -7.82 -0.67
C GLU A 258 -21.99 -8.36 0.59
N GLY A 259 -20.64 -8.39 0.59
CA GLY A 259 -19.85 -8.86 1.73
C GLY A 259 -19.77 -7.87 2.89
N GLU A 260 -20.10 -6.58 2.67
CA GLU A 260 -20.06 -5.56 3.71
C GLU A 260 -21.43 -5.39 4.38
N GLY A 261 -21.51 -5.62 5.69
CA GLY A 261 -22.76 -5.46 6.44
C GLY A 261 -23.28 -4.02 6.52
N ARG A 262 -22.43 -2.99 6.29
CA ARG A 262 -22.77 -1.57 6.26
C ARG A 262 -21.90 -0.84 5.25
N PRO A 263 -22.19 -0.97 3.96
CA PRO A 263 -21.37 -0.38 2.93
C PRO A 263 -21.37 1.17 3.03
N GLN A 264 -20.19 1.75 2.87
CA GLN A 264 -19.97 3.19 2.76
C GLN A 264 -19.92 3.58 1.28
N PRO A 265 -19.95 4.88 0.92
CA PRO A 265 -19.80 5.31 -0.45
C PRO A 265 -18.55 4.71 -1.13
N GLY A 266 -18.61 4.55 -2.44
CA GLY A 266 -17.49 4.12 -3.27
C GLY A 266 -17.20 5.10 -4.39
N TYR A 267 -15.99 5.02 -4.96
CA TYR A 267 -15.58 5.92 -6.03
C TYR A 267 -14.84 5.18 -7.14
N ILE A 268 -15.20 5.50 -8.37
CA ILE A 268 -14.46 5.11 -9.57
C ILE A 268 -13.81 6.36 -10.14
N ILE A 269 -12.49 6.38 -10.22
CA ILE A 269 -11.72 7.55 -10.66
C ILE A 269 -11.25 7.32 -12.09
N VAL A 270 -11.64 8.23 -12.97
CA VAL A 270 -11.29 8.25 -14.40
C VAL A 270 -10.68 9.58 -14.78
N ASP A 271 -9.81 9.60 -15.81
CA ASP A 271 -9.02 10.79 -16.11
C ASP A 271 -9.81 11.90 -16.86
N THR A 272 -10.84 11.54 -17.61
CA THR A 272 -11.53 12.46 -18.51
C THR A 272 -13.06 12.37 -18.43
N GLU A 273 -13.74 13.45 -18.80
CA GLU A 273 -15.20 13.49 -18.93
C GLU A 273 -15.75 12.50 -19.96
N ALA A 274 -14.99 12.24 -21.02
CA ALA A 274 -15.38 11.27 -22.03
C ALA A 274 -15.41 9.85 -21.44
N GLU A 275 -14.39 9.50 -20.66
CA GLU A 275 -14.33 8.24 -19.92
C GLU A 275 -15.45 8.16 -18.89
N ARG A 276 -15.68 9.22 -18.11
CA ARG A 276 -16.79 9.28 -17.14
C ARG A 276 -18.13 8.97 -17.79
N LYS A 277 -18.39 9.56 -18.95
CA LYS A 277 -19.61 9.28 -19.71
C LYS A 277 -19.69 7.82 -20.17
N GLN A 278 -18.60 7.27 -20.69
CA GLN A 278 -18.51 5.87 -21.11
C GLN A 278 -18.78 4.93 -19.91
N TRP A 279 -18.11 5.14 -18.80
CA TRP A 279 -18.28 4.37 -17.56
C TRP A 279 -19.74 4.40 -17.10
N LYS A 280 -20.33 5.59 -16.95
CA LYS A 280 -21.73 5.74 -16.53
C LYS A 280 -22.70 5.05 -17.50
N THR A 281 -22.44 5.12 -18.82
CA THR A 281 -23.29 4.47 -19.82
C THR A 281 -23.25 2.94 -19.73
N ILE A 282 -22.09 2.37 -19.43
CA ILE A 282 -21.96 0.91 -19.29
C ILE A 282 -22.53 0.46 -17.95
N LEU A 283 -22.16 1.14 -16.86
CA LEU A 283 -22.59 0.82 -15.50
C LEU A 283 -24.12 0.91 -15.32
N SER A 284 -24.78 1.84 -16.03
CA SER A 284 -26.25 1.95 -15.98
C SER A 284 -27.01 0.73 -16.53
N LYS A 285 -26.32 -0.19 -17.20
CA LYS A 285 -26.88 -1.46 -17.66
C LYS A 285 -26.97 -2.54 -16.57
N TYR A 286 -26.30 -2.30 -15.43
CA TYR A 286 -26.31 -3.19 -14.28
C TYR A 286 -27.30 -2.67 -13.26
N GLU A 287 -28.44 -3.36 -13.14
CA GLU A 287 -29.53 -2.92 -12.26
C GLU A 287 -29.09 -2.87 -10.81
N TYR A 288 -28.37 -3.90 -10.35
CA TYR A 288 -27.87 -3.97 -8.97
C TYR A 288 -26.81 -2.88 -8.71
N PHE A 289 -25.83 -2.72 -9.60
CA PHE A 289 -24.81 -1.68 -9.48
C PHE A 289 -25.44 -0.28 -9.36
N SER A 290 -26.52 -0.02 -10.08
CA SER A 290 -27.24 1.27 -10.04
C SER A 290 -27.84 1.58 -8.67
N SER A 291 -28.00 0.58 -7.81
CA SER A 291 -28.46 0.75 -6.42
C SER A 291 -27.34 1.00 -5.44
N LEU A 292 -26.07 0.78 -5.83
CA LEU A 292 -24.92 1.00 -4.98
C LEU A 292 -24.56 2.50 -4.89
N ALA A 293 -24.10 2.92 -3.72
CA ALA A 293 -23.64 4.29 -3.50
C ALA A 293 -22.22 4.50 -4.07
N ILE A 294 -22.06 4.31 -5.40
CA ILE A 294 -20.79 4.45 -6.11
C ILE A 294 -20.87 5.56 -7.15
N ASP A 295 -19.95 6.51 -7.07
CA ASP A 295 -19.84 7.63 -8.00
C ASP A 295 -18.62 7.49 -8.92
N VAL A 296 -18.77 7.92 -10.19
CA VAL A 296 -17.68 8.05 -11.15
C VAL A 296 -17.19 9.48 -11.15
N LEU A 297 -15.96 9.69 -10.68
CA LEU A 297 -15.35 10.99 -10.39
C LEU A 297 -14.10 11.24 -11.24
N LEU A 298 -13.75 12.51 -11.40
CA LEU A 298 -12.42 12.94 -11.86
C LEU A 298 -11.46 13.08 -10.66
N PRO A 299 -10.13 13.04 -10.87
CA PRO A 299 -9.14 13.11 -9.80
C PRO A 299 -9.28 14.34 -8.88
N ASN A 300 -9.59 15.53 -9.46
CA ASN A 300 -9.76 16.75 -8.71
C ASN A 300 -11.00 16.76 -7.78
N GLU A 301 -12.04 16.03 -8.14
CA GLU A 301 -13.24 15.88 -7.33
C GLU A 301 -12.93 15.05 -6.07
N LEU A 302 -12.21 13.92 -6.23
CA LEU A 302 -11.75 13.14 -5.07
C LEU A 302 -10.80 13.94 -4.17
N VAL A 303 -9.91 14.73 -4.75
CA VAL A 303 -9.03 15.64 -3.98
C VAL A 303 -9.84 16.63 -3.15
N SER A 304 -10.92 17.17 -3.71
CA SER A 304 -11.82 18.09 -3.00
C SER A 304 -12.57 17.40 -1.85
N ILE A 305 -13.10 16.18 -2.08
CA ILE A 305 -13.78 15.38 -1.05
C ILE A 305 -12.83 15.08 0.11
N ALA A 306 -11.63 14.59 -0.18
CA ALA A 306 -10.62 14.25 0.83
C ALA A 306 -10.04 15.49 1.53
N GLY A 307 -10.16 16.68 0.95
CA GLY A 307 -9.74 17.95 1.55
C GLY A 307 -10.69 18.45 2.64
N ASN A 308 -11.98 18.17 2.51
CA ASN A 308 -13.01 18.68 3.38
C ASN A 308 -13.38 17.73 4.55
N SER A 309 -13.09 16.44 4.38
CA SER A 309 -13.39 15.41 5.38
C SER A 309 -12.41 14.25 5.21
N HIS A 310 -12.38 13.35 6.19
CA HIS A 310 -11.64 12.06 6.09
C HIS A 310 -12.68 10.92 6.04
N PRO A 311 -13.41 10.79 4.92
CA PRO A 311 -14.49 9.82 4.86
C PRO A 311 -13.94 8.40 4.83
N THR A 312 -14.72 7.48 5.43
CA THR A 312 -14.58 6.06 5.21
C THR A 312 -15.30 5.72 3.92
N VAL A 313 -14.66 4.91 3.07
CA VAL A 313 -15.21 4.49 1.77
C VAL A 313 -15.02 2.98 1.63
N SER A 314 -16.03 2.29 1.13
CA SER A 314 -16.00 0.83 0.96
C SER A 314 -15.15 0.43 -0.25
N PHE A 315 -15.26 1.15 -1.32
CA PHE A 315 -14.68 0.77 -2.61
C PHE A 315 -14.05 1.95 -3.35
N VAL A 316 -12.83 1.77 -3.83
CA VAL A 316 -12.18 2.72 -4.75
C VAL A 316 -11.55 1.96 -5.91
N TRP A 317 -11.92 2.37 -7.12
CA TRP A 317 -11.25 1.96 -8.36
C TRP A 317 -10.56 3.15 -9.01
N ILE A 318 -9.30 3.02 -9.38
CA ILE A 318 -8.55 4.03 -10.14
C ILE A 318 -8.25 3.46 -11.52
N ASP A 319 -8.91 4.00 -12.55
CA ASP A 319 -8.80 3.47 -13.92
C ASP A 319 -7.46 3.74 -14.58
N ASN A 320 -6.67 4.69 -14.07
CA ASN A 320 -5.31 4.94 -14.52
C ASN A 320 -4.39 5.28 -13.34
N ALA A 321 -3.74 4.27 -12.79
CA ALA A 321 -2.83 4.44 -11.68
C ALA A 321 -1.45 5.04 -12.09
N ARG A 322 -1.21 5.28 -13.38
CA ARG A 322 0.08 5.82 -13.84
C ARG A 322 0.38 7.22 -13.31
N SER A 323 -0.65 7.98 -12.98
CA SER A 323 -0.51 9.29 -12.33
C SER A 323 0.09 9.19 -10.92
N LEU A 324 -0.12 8.07 -10.22
CA LEU A 324 0.37 7.81 -8.87
C LEU A 324 1.85 7.39 -8.81
N LYS A 325 2.54 7.27 -9.96
CA LYS A 325 3.99 7.04 -10.02
C LYS A 325 4.79 8.16 -9.35
N ASP A 326 4.20 9.35 -9.23
CA ASP A 326 4.71 10.47 -8.47
C ASP A 326 3.95 10.57 -7.14
N TRP A 327 4.65 10.31 -6.05
CA TRP A 327 4.11 10.39 -4.70
C TRP A 327 3.66 11.80 -4.27
N GLN A 328 4.12 12.86 -4.97
CA GLN A 328 3.71 14.24 -4.74
C GLN A 328 2.39 14.59 -5.45
N ASN A 329 1.85 13.70 -6.27
CA ASN A 329 0.58 13.91 -6.95
C ASN A 329 -0.55 14.20 -5.94
N PRO A 330 -1.39 15.23 -6.16
CA PRO A 330 -2.52 15.54 -5.28
C PRO A 330 -3.46 14.36 -5.03
N LEU A 331 -3.70 13.51 -6.04
CA LEU A 331 -4.51 12.30 -5.90
C LEU A 331 -3.87 11.32 -4.90
N SER A 332 -2.52 11.17 -4.92
CA SER A 332 -1.79 10.35 -3.95
C SER A 332 -2.00 10.86 -2.51
N HIS A 333 -2.00 12.17 -2.32
CA HIS A 333 -2.28 12.77 -1.01
C HIS A 333 -3.74 12.61 -0.58
N ALA A 334 -4.68 12.69 -1.52
CA ALA A 334 -6.09 12.47 -1.25
C ALA A 334 -6.36 11.03 -0.79
N LEU A 335 -5.85 10.04 -1.51
CA LEU A 335 -6.01 8.62 -1.15
C LEU A 335 -5.50 8.32 0.27
N LYS A 336 -4.39 8.92 0.69
CA LYS A 336 -3.84 8.74 2.06
C LYS A 336 -4.70 9.32 3.17
N LYS A 337 -5.65 10.20 2.84
CA LYS A 337 -6.59 10.80 3.81
C LYS A 337 -7.88 10.00 3.94
N LEU A 338 -8.17 9.09 3.02
CA LEU A 338 -9.35 8.25 3.05
C LEU A 338 -9.08 6.98 3.87
N SER A 339 -10.09 6.51 4.59
CA SER A 339 -10.11 5.15 5.13
C SER A 339 -10.81 4.26 4.11
N ILE A 340 -10.03 3.54 3.30
CA ILE A 340 -10.52 2.75 2.17
C ILE A 340 -10.63 1.29 2.60
N GLY A 341 -11.79 0.67 2.37
CA GLY A 341 -12.03 -0.75 2.59
C GLY A 341 -11.35 -1.60 1.53
N HIS A 342 -11.61 -1.29 0.25
CA HIS A 342 -11.08 -2.02 -0.89
C HIS A 342 -10.54 -1.06 -1.95
N LEU A 343 -9.26 -1.17 -2.30
CA LEU A 343 -8.61 -0.32 -3.28
C LEU A 343 -8.08 -1.13 -4.46
N TYR A 344 -8.58 -0.81 -5.63
CA TYR A 344 -8.12 -1.41 -6.88
C TYR A 344 -7.60 -0.33 -7.81
N MET A 345 -6.45 -0.59 -8.42
CA MET A 345 -5.81 0.36 -9.32
C MET A 345 -5.43 -0.33 -10.63
N ARG A 346 -5.80 0.24 -11.76
CA ARG A 346 -5.46 -0.31 -13.07
C ARG A 346 -4.24 0.39 -13.67
N LEU A 347 -3.37 -0.41 -14.29
CA LEU A 347 -2.31 0.02 -15.20
C LEU A 347 -2.48 -0.69 -16.54
N GLU A 348 -2.19 -0.02 -17.64
CA GLU A 348 -2.19 -0.67 -18.97
C GLU A 348 -1.00 -1.62 -19.11
N THR A 349 0.14 -1.27 -18.54
CA THR A 349 1.39 -2.02 -18.64
C THR A 349 2.32 -1.69 -17.46
N LEU A 350 3.14 -2.64 -17.08
CA LEU A 350 4.24 -2.43 -16.13
C LEU A 350 5.49 -1.84 -16.81
N TRP A 351 5.54 -1.90 -18.14
CA TRP A 351 6.68 -1.42 -18.89
C TRP A 351 6.97 0.06 -18.65
N GLY A 352 8.25 0.38 -18.52
CA GLY A 352 8.73 1.74 -18.28
C GLY A 352 8.54 2.24 -16.85
N LEU A 353 8.06 1.40 -15.91
CA LEU A 353 8.10 1.72 -14.49
C LEU A 353 9.45 1.31 -13.91
N GLY A 354 10.13 2.25 -13.27
CA GLY A 354 11.28 1.97 -12.42
C GLY A 354 10.84 1.60 -10.99
N PRO A 355 11.80 1.17 -10.14
CA PRO A 355 11.49 0.75 -8.77
C PRO A 355 10.84 1.85 -7.93
N ILE A 356 11.23 3.11 -8.12
CA ILE A 356 10.64 4.25 -7.39
C ILE A 356 9.19 4.47 -7.78
N GLN A 357 8.89 4.41 -9.09
CA GLN A 357 7.53 4.63 -9.60
C GLN A 357 6.60 3.49 -9.17
N LEU A 358 7.03 2.23 -9.28
CA LEU A 358 6.24 1.09 -8.83
C LEU A 358 5.99 1.15 -7.33
N SER A 359 7.02 1.45 -6.53
CA SER A 359 6.86 1.61 -5.08
C SER A 359 5.86 2.70 -4.73
N SER A 360 5.89 3.84 -5.44
CA SER A 360 4.93 4.93 -5.23
C SER A 360 3.49 4.48 -5.43
N ILE A 361 3.23 3.66 -6.45
CA ILE A 361 1.90 3.10 -6.72
C ILE A 361 1.54 2.06 -5.66
N MET A 362 2.41 1.08 -5.44
CA MET A 362 2.14 -0.07 -4.57
C MET A 362 1.97 0.31 -3.09
N GLN A 363 2.55 1.43 -2.64
CA GLN A 363 2.32 1.94 -1.28
C GLN A 363 0.86 2.30 -0.99
N HIS A 364 0.04 2.55 -2.00
CA HIS A 364 -1.39 2.76 -1.82
C HIS A 364 -2.13 1.44 -1.60
N ILE A 365 -1.65 0.35 -2.23
CA ILE A 365 -2.25 -0.98 -2.10
C ILE A 365 -1.98 -1.56 -0.71
N ASN A 366 -0.70 -1.65 -0.33
CA ASN A 366 -0.36 -2.11 1.02
C ASN A 366 0.99 -1.55 1.50
N PRO A 367 1.00 -0.41 2.18
CA PRO A 367 2.23 0.22 2.66
C PRO A 367 3.00 -0.65 3.67
N PHE A 368 2.32 -1.54 4.40
CA PHE A 368 2.96 -2.40 5.39
C PHE A 368 3.70 -3.58 4.75
N VAL A 369 3.21 -4.11 3.64
CA VAL A 369 3.85 -5.19 2.89
C VAL A 369 5.00 -4.64 2.05
N MET A 370 4.79 -3.51 1.39
CA MET A 370 5.80 -2.91 0.51
C MET A 370 6.99 -2.32 1.29
N GLY A 371 6.76 -1.96 2.56
CA GLY A 371 7.79 -1.30 3.36
C GLY A 371 8.15 0.11 2.87
N PRO A 372 9.21 0.69 3.39
CA PRO A 372 9.64 2.02 2.99
C PRO A 372 10.32 2.00 1.60
N LEU A 373 10.26 3.13 0.90
CA LEU A 373 10.79 3.29 -0.46
C LEU A 373 12.24 2.78 -0.60
N TYR A 374 13.10 3.12 0.34
CA TYR A 374 14.51 2.72 0.28
C TYR A 374 14.69 1.21 0.35
N HIS A 375 13.90 0.54 1.19
CA HIS A 375 13.92 -0.92 1.33
C HIS A 375 13.43 -1.57 0.04
N PHE A 376 12.31 -1.09 -0.49
CA PHE A 376 11.74 -1.55 -1.75
C PHE A 376 12.75 -1.44 -2.90
N VAL A 377 13.33 -0.26 -3.09
CA VAL A 377 14.30 -0.01 -4.16
C VAL A 377 15.54 -0.89 -4.01
N HIS A 378 16.05 -1.02 -2.79
CA HIS A 378 17.25 -1.81 -2.55
C HIS A 378 17.00 -3.32 -2.75
N THR A 379 15.88 -3.81 -2.25
CA THR A 379 15.54 -5.25 -2.31
C THR A 379 15.18 -5.67 -3.73
N TYR A 380 14.40 -4.86 -4.45
CA TYR A 380 13.80 -5.27 -5.72
C TYR A 380 14.44 -4.67 -6.98
N ARG A 381 15.50 -3.84 -6.85
CA ARG A 381 16.17 -3.22 -8.02
C ARG A 381 16.60 -4.20 -9.10
N HIS A 382 16.94 -5.43 -8.72
CA HIS A 382 17.41 -6.47 -9.65
C HIS A 382 16.28 -7.06 -10.52
N ALA A 383 15.01 -6.86 -10.14
CA ALA A 383 13.86 -7.26 -10.94
C ALA A 383 13.57 -6.32 -12.10
N PHE A 384 14.23 -5.14 -12.15
CA PHE A 384 13.98 -4.14 -13.18
C PHE A 384 14.99 -4.22 -14.33
N PRO A 385 14.56 -3.96 -15.58
CA PRO A 385 13.23 -3.56 -15.99
C PRO A 385 12.20 -4.68 -15.87
N LEU A 386 10.97 -4.29 -15.51
CA LEU A 386 9.86 -5.24 -15.42
C LEU A 386 9.44 -5.69 -16.82
N LYS A 387 9.02 -6.95 -16.90
CA LYS A 387 8.40 -7.53 -18.10
C LYS A 387 6.89 -7.31 -18.05
N ASP A 388 6.26 -7.13 -19.20
CA ASP A 388 4.83 -6.89 -19.31
C ASP A 388 3.99 -8.07 -18.83
N ASP A 389 4.49 -9.29 -18.96
CA ASP A 389 3.85 -10.52 -18.46
C ASP A 389 4.00 -10.71 -16.94
N GLY A 390 4.73 -9.83 -16.26
CA GLY A 390 4.98 -9.91 -14.83
C GLY A 390 5.86 -11.07 -14.38
N SER A 391 6.47 -11.82 -15.31
CA SER A 391 7.22 -13.05 -15.00
C SER A 391 8.46 -12.81 -14.13
N ASN A 392 8.94 -11.57 -14.03
CA ASN A 392 10.05 -11.17 -13.17
C ASN A 392 9.64 -10.34 -11.97
N LEU A 393 8.34 -10.25 -11.66
CA LEU A 393 7.88 -9.60 -10.44
C LEU A 393 8.32 -10.39 -9.20
N PRO A 394 8.83 -9.72 -8.16
CA PRO A 394 9.03 -10.35 -6.86
C PRO A 394 7.71 -10.94 -6.34
N LYS A 395 7.79 -12.08 -5.66
CA LYS A 395 6.60 -12.82 -5.19
C LYS A 395 5.66 -11.95 -4.35
N GLU A 396 6.21 -11.18 -3.43
CA GLU A 396 5.44 -10.31 -2.52
C GLU A 396 4.65 -9.23 -3.26
N ILE A 397 5.14 -8.81 -4.43
CA ILE A 397 4.46 -7.87 -5.32
C ILE A 397 3.48 -8.63 -6.20
N ALA A 398 3.89 -9.77 -6.76
CA ALA A 398 3.06 -10.58 -7.65
C ALA A 398 1.75 -11.02 -6.98
N ASP A 399 1.77 -11.33 -5.68
CA ASP A 399 0.58 -11.69 -4.89
C ASP A 399 -0.47 -10.54 -4.82
N ARG A 400 -0.10 -9.31 -5.21
CA ARG A 400 -0.96 -8.12 -5.23
C ARG A 400 -1.18 -7.56 -6.63
N VAL A 401 -0.76 -8.28 -7.65
CA VAL A 401 -0.93 -7.88 -9.05
C VAL A 401 -1.77 -8.91 -9.78
N CYS A 402 -2.92 -8.48 -10.27
CA CYS A 402 -3.79 -9.29 -11.10
C CYS A 402 -3.57 -8.93 -12.57
N PHE A 403 -3.21 -9.91 -13.39
CA PHE A 403 -3.11 -9.75 -14.84
C PHE A 403 -4.41 -10.19 -15.48
N LEU A 404 -5.09 -9.26 -16.15
CA LEU A 404 -6.19 -9.64 -17.01
C LEU A 404 -5.61 -10.05 -18.37
N PRO A 405 -5.98 -11.24 -18.87
CA PRO A 405 -5.54 -11.67 -20.18
C PRO A 405 -6.00 -10.68 -21.27
N GLU A 406 -5.20 -10.51 -22.32
CA GLU A 406 -5.59 -9.74 -23.50
C GLU A 406 -6.94 -10.26 -24.01
N MET A 407 -7.97 -9.47 -23.83
CA MET A 407 -9.32 -9.83 -24.22
C MET A 407 -9.60 -9.47 -25.69
N ASP A 408 -8.59 -8.99 -26.41
CA ASP A 408 -8.69 -8.55 -27.80
C ASP A 408 -8.80 -9.67 -28.85
N GLN A 409 -8.60 -10.93 -28.47
CA GLN A 409 -8.80 -12.02 -29.41
C GLN A 409 -10.27 -12.25 -29.82
N TYR A 410 -11.22 -11.56 -29.19
CA TYR A 410 -12.65 -11.71 -29.47
C TYR A 410 -13.33 -10.50 -30.13
N SER A 411 -12.66 -9.37 -30.30
CA SER A 411 -13.20 -8.23 -31.07
C SER A 411 -12.92 -8.31 -32.57
N ALA A 412 -12.30 -9.35 -33.06
CA ALA A 412 -11.89 -9.50 -34.47
C ALA A 412 -13.05 -9.53 -35.48
N ASN A 413 -14.31 -9.47 -35.04
CA ASN A 413 -15.47 -9.48 -35.94
C ASN A 413 -16.38 -8.23 -35.91
N SER A 414 -15.99 -7.16 -35.18
CA SER A 414 -16.70 -5.88 -35.29
C SER A 414 -15.73 -4.73 -35.50
N ASN A 415 -15.62 -4.35 -36.78
CA ASN A 415 -15.02 -3.13 -37.29
C ASN A 415 -13.57 -2.82 -36.82
N ARG A 416 -12.63 -3.32 -37.61
CA ARG A 416 -11.25 -2.87 -37.67
C ARG A 416 -11.15 -1.34 -37.78
N MET A 417 -10.82 -0.68 -36.71
CA MET A 417 -9.85 0.41 -36.71
C MET A 417 -8.76 0.04 -35.72
N SER A 418 -7.87 -0.82 -36.15
CA SER A 418 -6.68 -1.22 -35.47
C SER A 418 -5.72 -0.05 -35.43
N SER A 419 -5.30 0.36 -34.23
CA SER A 419 -4.02 1.06 -34.07
C SER A 419 -2.91 0.14 -34.59
N PRO A 420 -2.01 0.61 -35.49
CA PRO A 420 -1.00 -0.25 -36.14
C PRO A 420 0.14 -0.73 -35.22
N LEU A 421 0.03 -0.59 -33.91
CA LEU A 421 1.09 -0.89 -32.94
C LEU A 421 0.67 -1.88 -31.84
N ALA A 422 -0.36 -2.70 -32.07
CA ALA A 422 -0.54 -3.90 -31.26
C ALA A 422 0.61 -4.86 -31.61
N ALA A 423 1.56 -5.00 -30.70
CA ALA A 423 2.74 -5.84 -30.88
C ALA A 423 2.29 -7.28 -31.10
N GLN A 424 2.21 -7.71 -32.32
CA GLN A 424 2.40 -9.10 -32.66
C GLN A 424 3.82 -9.44 -32.21
N SER A 425 3.98 -10.39 -31.31
CA SER A 425 5.25 -11.02 -31.05
C SER A 425 5.66 -11.75 -32.34
N ILE A 426 6.35 -11.04 -33.21
CA ILE A 426 6.80 -11.58 -34.48
C ILE A 426 7.99 -12.45 -34.17
N ASN A 427 7.86 -13.73 -34.44
CA ASN A 427 8.95 -14.66 -34.32
C ASN A 427 9.94 -14.41 -35.49
N LEU A 428 10.89 -13.51 -35.29
CA LEU A 428 11.91 -13.13 -36.26
C LEU A 428 12.85 -14.27 -36.60
N SER A 429 12.87 -15.37 -35.86
CA SER A 429 13.78 -16.50 -36.05
C SER A 429 13.42 -17.40 -37.25
N GLY A 430 12.30 -17.18 -37.91
CA GLY A 430 11.87 -17.93 -39.11
C GLY A 430 11.78 -17.12 -40.39
N MET A 431 12.10 -15.82 -40.36
CA MET A 431 12.01 -14.93 -41.53
C MET A 431 13.30 -15.03 -42.37
N ASN A 432 13.14 -15.08 -43.70
CA ASN A 432 14.28 -14.89 -44.61
C ASN A 432 14.67 -13.39 -44.65
N SER A 433 15.83 -13.10 -45.27
CA SER A 433 16.41 -11.75 -45.27
C SER A 433 15.53 -10.71 -45.97
N GLU A 434 14.73 -11.08 -46.97
CA GLU A 434 13.84 -10.18 -47.70
C GLU A 434 12.59 -9.87 -46.89
N GLU A 435 11.97 -10.86 -46.26
CA GLU A 435 10.83 -10.70 -45.37
C GLU A 435 11.19 -9.84 -44.14
N LEU A 436 12.38 -9.98 -43.59
CA LEU A 436 12.87 -9.18 -42.49
C LEU A 436 13.04 -7.70 -42.89
N VAL A 437 13.59 -7.45 -44.10
CA VAL A 437 13.76 -6.09 -44.63
C VAL A 437 12.42 -5.43 -44.93
N GLU A 438 11.45 -6.13 -45.53
CA GLU A 438 10.10 -5.60 -45.76
C GLU A 438 9.38 -5.29 -44.47
N HIS A 439 9.55 -6.16 -43.47
CA HIS A 439 8.93 -5.93 -42.16
C HIS A 439 9.55 -4.72 -41.44
N LEU A 440 10.88 -4.59 -41.45
CA LEU A 440 11.58 -3.43 -40.88
C LEU A 440 11.21 -2.15 -41.62
N LEU A 441 11.07 -2.17 -42.94
CA LEU A 441 10.61 -1.04 -43.72
C LEU A 441 9.17 -0.62 -43.37
N SER A 442 8.26 -1.57 -43.18
CA SER A 442 6.87 -1.27 -42.76
C SER A 442 6.83 -0.68 -41.36
N CYS A 443 7.64 -1.15 -40.43
CA CYS A 443 7.80 -0.57 -39.10
C CYS A 443 8.40 0.85 -39.18
N PHE A 444 9.40 1.07 -40.01
CA PHE A 444 9.99 2.40 -40.24
C PHE A 444 9.00 3.40 -40.85
N ILE A 445 8.18 2.97 -41.78
CA ILE A 445 7.12 3.80 -42.37
C ILE A 445 6.09 4.19 -41.32
N ALA A 446 5.69 3.26 -40.47
CA ALA A 446 4.73 3.53 -39.37
C ALA A 446 5.32 4.51 -38.35
N VAL A 447 6.61 4.37 -38.01
CA VAL A 447 7.33 5.27 -37.09
C VAL A 447 7.56 6.64 -37.73
N ALA A 448 7.81 6.70 -39.04
CA ALA A 448 8.01 7.95 -39.78
C ALA A 448 6.73 8.81 -39.90
N GLN A 449 5.57 8.23 -39.67
CA GLN A 449 4.30 8.95 -39.59
C GLN A 449 4.00 9.55 -38.22
N ASP A 450 4.78 9.19 -37.17
CA ASP A 450 4.68 9.80 -35.86
C ASP A 450 5.84 10.81 -35.64
N PRO A 451 5.54 12.14 -35.63
CA PRO A 451 6.59 13.17 -35.48
C PRO A 451 7.40 13.02 -34.18
N ARG A 452 6.84 12.47 -33.10
CA ARG A 452 7.50 12.26 -31.82
C ARG A 452 8.49 11.08 -31.87
N ALA A 453 8.15 10.03 -32.59
CA ALA A 453 9.02 8.89 -32.75
C ALA A 453 10.22 9.22 -33.65
N VAL A 454 10.01 10.07 -34.67
CA VAL A 454 11.09 10.59 -35.53
C VAL A 454 12.07 11.46 -34.76
N GLU A 455 11.59 12.30 -33.83
CA GLU A 455 12.43 13.17 -33.00
C GLU A 455 13.25 12.35 -31.98
N LEU A 456 12.67 11.32 -31.39
CA LEU A 456 13.34 10.40 -30.48
C LEU A 456 14.46 9.60 -31.21
N LEU A 457 14.21 9.16 -32.43
CA LEU A 457 15.19 8.47 -33.27
C LEU A 457 16.35 9.39 -33.66
N LYS A 458 16.05 10.63 -34.06
CA LYS A 458 17.08 11.65 -34.38
C LYS A 458 17.99 11.92 -33.18
N ASN A 459 17.42 12.03 -31.99
CA ASN A 459 18.17 12.27 -30.74
C ASN A 459 19.00 11.07 -30.27
N LYS A 460 18.66 9.84 -30.67
CA LYS A 460 19.46 8.64 -30.40
C LYS A 460 20.54 8.37 -31.42
N LEU A 461 20.36 8.75 -32.68
CA LEU A 461 21.33 8.56 -33.76
C LEU A 461 22.39 9.67 -33.82
N SER A 462 22.17 10.78 -33.11
CA SER A 462 23.12 11.89 -32.98
C SER A 462 24.01 11.80 -31.73
N LYS A 463 23.97 10.68 -31.01
CA LYS A 463 24.86 10.31 -29.92
C LYS A 463 25.67 9.06 -30.32
#